data_8b0f37df2a7f20dd5d7d70a8b8b80b85
#
_entry.id   8b0f37df2a7f20dd5d7d70a8b8b80b85
#
_cell.length_a   1.000
_cell.length_b   1.000
_cell.length_c   1.000
_cell.angle_alpha   90.00
_cell.angle_beta   90.00
_cell.angle_gamma   90.00
#
_symmetry.space_group_name_H-M   'P 1'
#
loop_
_entity.id
_entity.type
_entity.pdbx_description
1 polymer ?
#
loop_
_entity_poly.entity_id
_entity_poly.type
_entity_poly.pdbx_seq_one_letter_code
_entity_poly.pdbx_strand_id
1 'polypeptide(L)'
;YVAVQLLEKNKTLDFDSLQSMAEKVEGSFVFTVLDKESSIWFVIGDNPLCIMFYDGFLIYASTQEILCKAIKKLRLKAPTDILEPKEGEILKIDRAGRITTGAFAPRTSYEHWWRRYSPYYRSYYEDTPANYDDLFSVAKAFGVTSDEVQALLDYGCSEEEIEEMLYDPTLLHEMTGELLYAY
;
A
#
# COMPACT_ATOMS: atom_id res chain seq x y z
N TYR A 1 -6.16 0.45 -20.23
CA TYR A 1 -6.33 0.56 -21.70
C TYR A 1 -5.67 1.83 -22.24
N VAL A 2 -5.89 3.01 -21.65
CA VAL A 2 -5.32 4.31 -22.11
C VAL A 2 -3.79 4.31 -22.09
N ALA A 3 -3.18 3.85 -21.00
CA ALA A 3 -1.71 3.80 -20.85
C ALA A 3 -1.05 2.96 -21.95
N VAL A 4 -1.63 1.78 -22.28
CA VAL A 4 -1.13 0.91 -23.35
C VAL A 4 -1.17 1.62 -24.71
N GLN A 5 -2.29 2.28 -25.03
CA GLN A 5 -2.42 3.04 -26.29
C GLN A 5 -1.43 4.20 -26.40
N LEU A 6 -1.12 4.87 -25.28
CA LEU A 6 -0.11 5.93 -25.26
C LEU A 6 1.29 5.38 -25.52
N LEU A 7 1.64 4.22 -24.96
CA LEU A 7 2.92 3.55 -25.21
C LEU A 7 3.03 3.04 -26.65
N GLU A 8 1.97 2.44 -27.20
CA GLU A 8 1.95 1.96 -28.59
C GLU A 8 2.22 3.08 -29.61
N LYS A 9 1.77 4.30 -29.32
CA LYS A 9 2.05 5.48 -30.17
C LYS A 9 3.53 5.82 -30.23
N ASN A 10 4.27 5.61 -29.14
CA ASN A 10 5.69 5.95 -29.05
C ASN A 10 6.59 4.90 -29.70
N LYS A 11 6.10 3.67 -29.97
CA LYS A 11 6.79 2.54 -30.63
C LYS A 11 8.05 2.04 -29.91
N THR A 12 8.52 2.72 -28.89
CA THR A 12 9.67 2.36 -28.03
C THR A 12 9.24 2.29 -26.59
N LEU A 13 9.86 1.39 -25.83
CA LEU A 13 9.71 1.32 -24.38
C LEU A 13 11.02 1.76 -23.75
N ASP A 14 11.07 3.02 -23.36
CA ASP A 14 12.19 3.67 -22.72
C ASP A 14 11.68 4.67 -21.65
N PHE A 15 12.59 5.29 -20.92
CA PHE A 15 12.24 6.26 -19.88
C PHE A 15 11.40 7.42 -20.42
N ASP A 16 11.75 7.94 -21.59
CA ASP A 16 11.07 9.11 -22.20
C ASP A 16 9.62 8.76 -22.59
N SER A 17 9.41 7.57 -23.14
CA SER A 17 8.07 7.10 -23.52
C SER A 17 7.19 6.82 -22.29
N LEU A 18 7.76 6.25 -21.24
CA LEU A 18 7.06 5.99 -19.98
C LEU A 18 6.76 7.30 -19.25
N GLN A 19 7.70 8.25 -19.20
CA GLN A 19 7.48 9.59 -18.68
C GLN A 19 6.34 10.29 -19.43
N SER A 20 6.43 10.34 -20.76
CA SER A 20 5.40 10.99 -21.60
C SER A 20 4.02 10.33 -21.45
N MET A 21 3.95 9.04 -21.19
CA MET A 21 2.72 8.34 -20.90
C MET A 21 2.19 8.69 -19.51
N ALA A 22 3.05 8.59 -18.49
CA ALA A 22 2.68 8.81 -17.09
C ALA A 22 2.18 10.24 -16.84
N GLU A 23 2.82 11.24 -17.46
CA GLU A 23 2.41 12.64 -17.36
C GLU A 23 1.06 12.97 -18.04
N LYS A 24 0.52 12.05 -18.86
CA LYS A 24 -0.80 12.18 -19.50
C LYS A 24 -1.90 11.38 -18.80
N VAL A 25 -1.53 10.45 -17.95
CA VAL A 25 -2.49 9.66 -17.19
C VAL A 25 -2.92 10.45 -15.97
N GLU A 26 -4.22 10.55 -15.77
CA GLU A 26 -4.84 11.15 -14.59
C GLU A 26 -5.38 10.06 -13.66
N GLY A 27 -5.25 10.28 -12.36
CA GLY A 27 -5.72 9.37 -11.32
C GLY A 27 -4.61 8.49 -10.73
N SER A 28 -5.00 7.69 -9.74
CA SER A 28 -4.10 6.84 -8.98
C SER A 28 -3.68 5.61 -9.78
N PHE A 29 -2.37 5.37 -9.88
CA PHE A 29 -1.86 4.21 -10.62
C PHE A 29 -0.48 3.75 -10.14
N VAL A 30 -0.24 2.46 -10.34
CA VAL A 30 1.09 1.87 -10.51
C VAL A 30 1.04 0.97 -11.74
N PHE A 31 1.90 1.20 -12.70
CA PHE A 31 2.01 0.33 -13.87
C PHE A 31 3.22 -0.57 -13.77
N THR A 32 3.01 -1.83 -14.11
CA THR A 32 4.08 -2.81 -14.30
C THR A 32 4.10 -3.21 -15.75
N VAL A 33 5.26 -3.06 -16.40
CA VAL A 33 5.47 -3.40 -17.81
C VAL A 33 6.65 -4.34 -17.94
N LEU A 34 6.45 -5.43 -18.67
CA LEU A 34 7.54 -6.35 -19.03
C LEU A 34 7.95 -6.09 -20.48
N ASP A 35 9.23 -5.83 -20.70
CA ASP A 35 9.75 -5.63 -22.05
C ASP A 35 10.24 -6.94 -22.71
N LYS A 36 10.58 -6.84 -24.00
CA LYS A 36 11.07 -7.98 -24.79
C LYS A 36 12.46 -8.47 -24.35
N GLU A 37 13.20 -7.64 -23.62
CA GLU A 37 14.53 -7.94 -23.08
C GLU A 37 14.44 -8.60 -21.70
N SER A 38 13.23 -8.90 -21.24
CA SER A 38 12.94 -9.46 -19.91
C SER A 38 13.32 -8.51 -18.77
N SER A 39 13.28 -7.22 -19.01
CA SER A 39 13.32 -6.21 -17.94
C SER A 39 11.90 -5.90 -17.48
N ILE A 40 11.74 -5.69 -16.19
CA ILE A 40 10.48 -5.23 -15.60
C ILE A 40 10.59 -3.73 -15.30
N TRP A 41 9.56 -3.01 -15.66
CA TRP A 41 9.44 -1.59 -15.43
C TRP A 41 8.29 -1.31 -14.47
N PHE A 42 8.51 -0.43 -13.53
CA PHE A 42 7.48 0.09 -12.63
C PHE A 42 7.38 1.60 -12.85
N VAL A 43 6.15 2.10 -12.99
CA VAL A 43 5.85 3.53 -13.11
C VAL A 43 4.92 3.86 -11.96
N ILE A 44 5.41 4.64 -11.01
CA ILE A 44 4.74 4.89 -9.73
C ILE A 44 4.02 6.24 -9.79
N GLY A 45 2.69 6.20 -9.85
CA GLY A 45 1.84 7.34 -9.55
C GLY A 45 1.72 7.54 -8.05
N ASP A 46 0.53 7.79 -7.56
CA ASP A 46 0.24 8.01 -6.14
C ASP A 46 -0.12 6.74 -5.34
N ASN A 47 -0.20 5.58 -6.00
CA ASN A 47 -0.40 4.32 -5.30
C ASN A 47 0.91 3.76 -4.75
N PRO A 48 0.90 3.19 -3.55
CA PRO A 48 2.09 2.59 -2.96
C PRO A 48 2.54 1.34 -3.73
N LEU A 49 3.83 1.06 -3.67
CA LEU A 49 4.44 -0.17 -4.18
C LEU A 49 5.58 -0.59 -3.26
N CYS A 50 5.61 -1.86 -2.91
CA CYS A 50 6.72 -2.49 -2.21
C CYS A 50 7.28 -3.63 -3.06
N ILE A 51 8.61 -3.66 -3.21
CA ILE A 51 9.34 -4.67 -3.96
C ILE A 51 10.32 -5.35 -3.01
N MET A 52 10.30 -6.66 -2.95
CA MET A 52 11.22 -7.45 -2.15
C MET A 52 12.09 -8.33 -3.05
N PHE A 53 13.40 -8.23 -2.85
CA PHE A 53 14.39 -8.93 -3.64
C PHE A 53 14.83 -10.22 -2.97
N TYR A 54 15.05 -11.23 -3.79
CA TYR A 54 15.58 -12.53 -3.43
C TYR A 54 16.69 -12.92 -4.41
N ASP A 55 17.45 -13.94 -4.07
CA ASP A 55 18.40 -14.51 -5.02
C ASP A 55 17.66 -15.15 -6.20
N GLY A 56 17.79 -14.53 -7.37
CA GLY A 56 17.22 -14.98 -8.64
C GLY A 56 15.77 -14.57 -8.94
N PHE A 57 15.06 -13.89 -8.03
CA PHE A 57 13.71 -13.39 -8.29
C PHE A 57 13.34 -12.19 -7.41
N LEU A 58 12.28 -11.51 -7.75
CA LEU A 58 11.65 -10.49 -6.92
C LEU A 58 10.14 -10.76 -6.77
N ILE A 59 9.57 -10.24 -5.70
CA ILE A 59 8.12 -10.19 -5.49
C ILE A 59 7.72 -8.75 -5.20
N TYR A 60 6.51 -8.38 -5.57
CA TYR A 60 5.99 -7.04 -5.30
C TYR A 60 4.49 -7.06 -5.02
N ALA A 61 4.06 -6.07 -4.27
CA ALA A 61 2.65 -5.80 -3.98
C ALA A 61 2.47 -4.31 -3.66
N SER A 62 1.23 -3.88 -3.45
CA SER A 62 0.94 -2.51 -3.08
C SER A 62 1.52 -2.12 -1.72
N THR A 63 1.59 -3.05 -0.74
CA THR A 63 2.13 -2.78 0.58
C THR A 63 3.10 -3.85 1.06
N GLN A 64 4.02 -3.45 1.94
CA GLN A 64 4.94 -4.38 2.61
C GLN A 64 4.21 -5.44 3.41
N GLU A 65 3.11 -5.08 4.06
CA GLU A 65 2.30 -5.99 4.88
C GLU A 65 1.76 -7.18 4.08
N ILE A 66 1.20 -6.91 2.87
CA ILE A 66 0.73 -7.96 1.97
C ILE A 66 1.86 -8.95 1.65
N LEU A 67 3.05 -8.44 1.35
CA LEU A 67 4.22 -9.29 1.07
C LEU A 67 4.66 -10.08 2.30
N CYS A 68 4.68 -9.45 3.48
CA CYS A 68 5.03 -10.14 4.73
C CYS A 68 4.07 -11.29 5.05
N LYS A 69 2.76 -11.07 4.88
CA LYS A 69 1.75 -12.14 5.05
C LYS A 69 1.98 -13.29 4.03
N ALA A 70 2.26 -12.95 2.78
CA ALA A 70 2.54 -13.95 1.73
C ALA A 70 3.82 -14.75 2.02
N ILE A 71 4.91 -14.09 2.43
CA ILE A 71 6.19 -14.70 2.79
C ILE A 71 6.01 -15.71 3.93
N LYS A 72 5.29 -15.32 4.99
CA LYS A 72 4.97 -16.20 6.12
C LYS A 72 4.20 -17.45 5.65
N LYS A 73 3.16 -17.25 4.84
CA LYS A 73 2.32 -18.35 4.32
C LYS A 73 3.08 -19.30 3.42
N LEU A 74 3.95 -18.78 2.57
CA LEU A 74 4.79 -19.55 1.63
C LEU A 74 6.06 -20.10 2.30
N ARG A 75 6.35 -19.72 3.55
CA ARG A 75 7.56 -20.10 4.29
C ARG A 75 8.85 -19.72 3.55
N LEU A 76 8.84 -18.58 2.86
CA LEU A 76 10.03 -18.05 2.23
C LEU A 76 11.00 -17.51 3.29
N LYS A 77 12.27 -17.48 2.96
CA LYS A 77 13.28 -16.80 3.78
C LYS A 77 13.05 -15.28 3.77
N ALA A 78 13.72 -14.56 4.65
CA ALA A 78 13.73 -13.11 4.59
C ALA A 78 14.28 -12.62 3.24
N PRO A 79 13.73 -11.52 2.68
CA PRO A 79 14.28 -10.92 1.45
C PRO A 79 15.70 -10.40 1.69
N THR A 80 16.48 -10.30 0.63
CA THR A 80 17.83 -9.73 0.67
C THR A 80 17.79 -8.20 0.74
N ASP A 81 16.76 -7.59 0.15
CA ASP A 81 16.55 -6.15 0.15
C ASP A 81 15.06 -5.83 -0.04
N ILE A 82 14.66 -4.63 0.38
CA ILE A 82 13.29 -4.11 0.26
C ILE A 82 13.37 -2.70 -0.32
N LEU A 83 12.58 -2.44 -1.37
CA LEU A 83 12.49 -1.15 -2.03
C LEU A 83 11.03 -0.67 -2.04
N GLU A 84 10.80 0.51 -1.52
CA GLU A 84 9.54 1.24 -1.60
C GLU A 84 9.76 2.51 -2.43
N PRO A 85 9.48 2.45 -3.75
CA PRO A 85 9.68 3.60 -4.63
C PRO A 85 8.66 4.71 -4.32
N LYS A 86 9.08 5.95 -4.60
CA LYS A 86 8.24 7.13 -4.36
C LYS A 86 7.39 7.47 -5.58
N GLU A 87 6.35 8.24 -5.33
CA GLU A 87 5.54 8.88 -6.37
C GLU A 87 6.43 9.66 -7.37
N GLY A 88 6.13 9.54 -8.65
CA GLY A 88 6.88 10.17 -9.73
C GLY A 88 8.14 9.42 -10.17
N GLU A 89 8.42 8.25 -9.59
CA GLU A 89 9.57 7.43 -9.99
C GLU A 89 9.20 6.43 -11.10
N ILE A 90 10.17 6.18 -11.97
CA ILE A 90 10.16 5.10 -12.96
C ILE A 90 11.36 4.20 -12.66
N LEU A 91 11.11 2.92 -12.42
CA LEU A 91 12.16 1.93 -12.17
C LEU A 91 12.24 0.97 -13.33
N LYS A 92 13.46 0.68 -13.79
CA LYS A 92 13.77 -0.45 -14.66
C LYS A 92 14.61 -1.45 -13.88
N ILE A 93 14.18 -2.70 -13.80
CA ILE A 93 14.96 -3.80 -13.23
C ILE A 93 15.24 -4.77 -14.36
N ASP A 94 16.52 -4.91 -14.72
CA ASP A 94 16.93 -5.80 -15.80
C ASP A 94 17.00 -7.27 -15.31
N ARG A 95 17.23 -8.17 -16.26
CA ARG A 95 17.33 -9.61 -15.97
C ARG A 95 18.45 -9.97 -15.00
N ALA A 96 19.46 -9.13 -14.83
CA ALA A 96 20.55 -9.30 -13.87
C ALA A 96 20.23 -8.69 -12.50
N GLY A 97 19.03 -8.11 -12.32
CA GLY A 97 18.62 -7.45 -11.10
C GLY A 97 19.17 -6.03 -10.93
N ARG A 98 19.79 -5.44 -11.96
CA ARG A 98 20.29 -4.06 -11.89
C ARG A 98 19.13 -3.08 -12.01
N ILE A 99 19.09 -2.12 -11.10
CA ILE A 99 18.04 -1.10 -11.03
C ILE A 99 18.56 0.17 -11.70
N THR A 100 17.75 0.71 -12.60
CA THR A 100 17.95 2.03 -13.20
C THR A 100 16.70 2.85 -12.93
N THR A 101 16.84 4.11 -12.57
CA THR A 101 15.74 4.98 -12.18
C THR A 101 15.58 6.15 -13.14
N GLY A 102 14.35 6.56 -13.34
CA GLY A 102 13.94 7.79 -14.00
C GLY A 102 12.85 8.47 -13.18
N ALA A 103 12.42 9.65 -13.59
CA ALA A 103 11.38 10.39 -12.90
C ALA A 103 10.41 11.02 -13.90
N PHE A 104 9.20 11.31 -13.44
CA PHE A 104 8.20 12.08 -14.16
C PHE A 104 7.48 13.03 -13.19
N ALA A 105 6.82 14.05 -13.71
CA ALA A 105 5.99 14.95 -12.93
C ALA A 105 4.55 14.42 -12.91
N PRO A 106 4.07 13.80 -11.82
CA PRO A 106 2.70 13.33 -11.75
C PRO A 106 1.73 14.50 -11.85
N ARG A 107 0.63 14.31 -12.57
CA ARG A 107 -0.46 15.29 -12.59
C ARG A 107 -1.27 15.17 -11.31
N THR A 108 -0.96 16.00 -10.34
CA THR A 108 -1.61 16.10 -9.04
C THR A 108 -3.02 16.73 -9.08
N SER A 109 -3.76 16.51 -10.17
CA SER A 109 -5.12 17.06 -10.33
C SER A 109 -6.09 16.60 -9.24
N TYR A 110 -5.82 15.47 -8.58
CA TYR A 110 -6.68 14.90 -7.54
C TYR A 110 -6.36 15.39 -6.13
N GLU A 111 -5.10 15.73 -5.80
CA GLU A 111 -4.73 16.20 -4.45
C GLU A 111 -5.54 17.43 -4.00
N HIS A 112 -5.88 18.32 -4.93
CA HIS A 112 -6.60 19.56 -4.58
C HIS A 112 -8.07 19.31 -4.27
N TRP A 113 -8.67 18.28 -4.85
CA TRP A 113 -10.10 18.03 -4.67
C TRP A 113 -10.38 17.20 -3.40
N TRP A 114 -9.62 16.13 -3.16
CA TRP A 114 -9.81 15.26 -1.99
C TRP A 114 -9.30 15.90 -0.69
N ARG A 115 -8.18 16.61 -0.70
CA ARG A 115 -7.71 17.39 0.46
C ARG A 115 -8.70 18.46 0.91
N ARG A 116 -9.52 18.96 0.00
CA ARG A 116 -10.49 20.01 0.31
C ARG A 116 -11.84 19.46 0.82
N TYR A 117 -12.18 18.24 0.49
CA TYR A 117 -13.52 17.68 0.74
C TYR A 117 -13.57 16.36 1.52
N SER A 118 -12.46 15.71 1.80
CA SER A 118 -12.44 14.51 2.64
C SER A 118 -11.78 14.79 3.99
N PRO A 119 -12.55 14.89 5.07
CA PRO A 119 -12.01 14.93 6.43
C PRO A 119 -11.21 13.65 6.76
N TYR A 120 -11.49 12.54 6.07
CA TYR A 120 -10.86 11.24 6.27
C TYR A 120 -9.43 11.11 5.72
N TYR A 121 -9.04 11.91 4.72
CA TYR A 121 -7.70 11.78 4.09
C TYR A 121 -6.59 12.49 4.87
N ARG A 122 -6.93 13.33 5.82
CA ARG A 122 -5.96 14.11 6.62
C ARG A 122 -5.24 13.28 7.68
N SER A 123 -5.79 12.13 8.03
CA SER A 123 -5.31 11.26 9.11
C SER A 123 -4.21 10.26 8.69
N TYR A 124 -4.05 9.97 7.41
CA TYR A 124 -3.18 8.88 6.97
C TYR A 124 -1.70 9.25 6.74
N TYR A 125 -1.34 10.55 6.72
CA TYR A 125 0.00 11.01 6.33
C TYR A 125 0.66 12.03 7.26
N GLU A 126 0.03 12.39 8.36
CA GLU A 126 0.71 13.15 9.42
C GLU A 126 1.01 12.19 10.56
N ASP A 127 2.28 12.16 11.00
CA ASP A 127 2.75 11.58 12.26
C ASP A 127 2.09 12.30 13.45
N THR A 128 0.78 12.22 13.57
CA THR A 128 0.04 12.56 14.76
C THR A 128 -0.04 11.31 15.64
N PRO A 129 0.14 11.43 16.96
CA PRO A 129 -0.11 10.31 17.84
C PRO A 129 -1.49 9.74 17.53
N ALA A 130 -1.58 8.43 17.37
CA ALA A 130 -2.80 7.74 16.99
C ALA A 130 -3.98 8.26 17.82
N ASN A 131 -4.89 8.97 17.16
CA ASN A 131 -6.11 9.47 17.81
C ASN A 131 -7.18 8.42 17.58
N TYR A 132 -7.36 7.55 18.56
CA TYR A 132 -8.34 6.47 18.54
C TYR A 132 -9.80 6.93 18.73
N ASP A 133 -10.08 8.23 18.76
CA ASP A 133 -11.44 8.77 18.99
C ASP A 133 -12.44 8.27 17.94
N ASP A 134 -11.99 8.08 16.69
CA ASP A 134 -12.83 7.56 15.61
C ASP A 134 -13.11 6.06 15.80
N LEU A 135 -12.09 5.26 16.17
CA LEU A 135 -12.25 3.84 16.48
C LEU A 135 -13.23 3.62 17.63
N PHE A 136 -13.08 4.36 18.74
CA PHE A 136 -14.00 4.29 19.88
C PHE A 136 -15.43 4.69 19.50
N SER A 137 -15.58 5.68 18.62
CA SER A 137 -16.89 6.13 18.14
C SER A 137 -17.58 5.08 17.27
N VAL A 138 -16.83 4.44 16.38
CA VAL A 138 -17.30 3.35 15.51
C VAL A 138 -17.64 2.12 16.36
N ALA A 139 -16.75 1.69 17.24
CA ALA A 139 -16.96 0.56 18.13
C ALA A 139 -18.24 0.70 18.97
N LYS A 140 -18.51 1.89 19.50
CA LYS A 140 -19.72 2.19 20.23
C LYS A 140 -20.98 2.02 19.38
N ALA A 141 -20.94 2.33 18.09
CA ALA A 141 -22.08 2.12 17.18
C ALA A 141 -22.37 0.64 16.96
N PHE A 142 -21.37 -0.23 17.09
CA PHE A 142 -21.49 -1.70 17.07
C PHE A 142 -21.81 -2.31 18.45
N GLY A 143 -21.97 -1.48 19.49
CA GLY A 143 -22.29 -1.95 20.85
C GLY A 143 -21.06 -2.42 21.64
N VAL A 144 -19.86 -2.14 21.15
CA VAL A 144 -18.59 -2.47 21.82
C VAL A 144 -18.21 -1.30 22.73
N THR A 145 -17.78 -1.61 23.94
CA THR A 145 -17.41 -0.61 24.95
C THR A 145 -15.99 -0.10 24.73
N SER A 146 -15.71 1.10 25.25
CA SER A 146 -14.35 1.67 25.19
C SER A 146 -13.34 0.81 25.95
N ASP A 147 -13.76 0.12 27.01
CA ASP A 147 -12.87 -0.76 27.79
C ASP A 147 -12.47 -2.01 27.00
N GLU A 148 -13.38 -2.55 26.20
CA GLU A 148 -13.10 -3.68 25.31
C GLU A 148 -12.13 -3.26 24.19
N VAL A 149 -12.33 -2.10 23.58
CA VAL A 149 -11.42 -1.58 22.57
C VAL A 149 -10.03 -1.34 23.17
N GLN A 150 -9.96 -0.73 24.36
CA GLN A 150 -8.69 -0.47 25.03
C GLN A 150 -7.96 -1.77 25.39
N ALA A 151 -8.68 -2.79 25.85
CA ALA A 151 -8.09 -4.10 26.16
C ALA A 151 -7.46 -4.76 24.92
N LEU A 152 -8.08 -4.64 23.75
CA LEU A 152 -7.54 -5.14 22.49
C LEU A 152 -6.29 -4.35 22.05
N LEU A 153 -6.29 -3.02 22.19
CA LEU A 153 -5.14 -2.18 21.93
C LEU A 153 -3.97 -2.52 22.86
N ASP A 154 -4.22 -2.69 24.15
CA ASP A 154 -3.23 -3.07 25.17
C ASP A 154 -2.68 -4.50 24.91
N TYR A 155 -3.49 -5.38 24.35
CA TYR A 155 -3.05 -6.70 23.90
C TYR A 155 -2.17 -6.65 22.65
N GLY A 156 -2.16 -5.51 21.93
CA GLY A 156 -1.34 -5.28 20.76
C GLY A 156 -2.06 -5.48 19.42
N CYS A 157 -3.39 -5.50 19.41
CA CYS A 157 -4.17 -5.45 18.19
C CYS A 157 -4.03 -4.08 17.53
N SER A 158 -3.90 -4.05 16.21
CA SER A 158 -3.95 -2.81 15.44
C SER A 158 -5.38 -2.31 15.30
N GLU A 159 -5.52 -1.01 14.99
CA GLU A 159 -6.83 -0.39 14.71
C GLU A 159 -7.61 -1.14 13.63
N GLU A 160 -6.94 -1.52 12.53
CA GLU A 160 -7.54 -2.27 11.43
C GLU A 160 -8.02 -3.67 11.84
N GLU A 161 -7.26 -4.36 12.70
CA GLU A 161 -7.67 -5.65 13.23
C GLU A 161 -8.90 -5.53 14.14
N ILE A 162 -8.98 -4.46 14.93
CA ILE A 162 -10.14 -4.18 15.77
C ILE A 162 -11.35 -3.82 14.91
N GLU A 163 -11.19 -2.99 13.87
CA GLU A 163 -12.26 -2.69 12.93
C GLU A 163 -12.80 -3.94 12.24
N GLU A 164 -11.94 -4.86 11.80
CA GLU A 164 -12.37 -6.15 11.24
C GLU A 164 -13.17 -6.98 12.26
N MET A 165 -12.76 -6.98 13.54
CA MET A 165 -13.48 -7.69 14.60
C MET A 165 -14.85 -7.10 14.91
N LEU A 166 -15.08 -5.80 14.66
CA LEU A 166 -16.39 -5.17 14.85
C LEU A 166 -17.48 -5.79 13.96
N TYR A 167 -17.11 -6.39 12.83
CA TYR A 167 -18.06 -7.10 11.96
C TYR A 167 -18.37 -8.53 12.43
N ASP A 168 -17.61 -9.05 13.42
CA ASP A 168 -17.92 -10.31 14.11
C ASP A 168 -17.95 -10.09 15.64
N PRO A 169 -19.06 -9.54 16.16
CA PRO A 169 -19.19 -9.21 17.59
C PRO A 169 -19.00 -10.42 18.51
N THR A 170 -19.26 -11.62 18.02
CA THR A 170 -19.12 -12.84 18.82
C THR A 170 -17.65 -13.12 19.09
N LEU A 171 -16.81 -13.04 18.05
CA LEU A 171 -15.37 -13.21 18.17
C LEU A 171 -14.75 -12.12 19.06
N LEU A 172 -15.22 -10.88 18.91
CA LEU A 172 -14.74 -9.76 19.69
C LEU A 172 -15.04 -9.95 21.18
N HIS A 173 -16.28 -10.33 21.53
CA HIS A 173 -16.67 -10.58 22.93
C HIS A 173 -15.99 -11.80 23.55
N GLU A 174 -15.69 -12.85 22.78
CA GLU A 174 -14.90 -13.97 23.26
C GLU A 174 -13.48 -13.54 23.62
N MET A 175 -12.79 -12.79 22.71
CA MET A 175 -11.43 -12.31 22.97
C MET A 175 -11.38 -11.32 24.13
N THR A 176 -12.28 -10.35 24.18
CA THR A 176 -12.30 -9.35 25.26
C THR A 176 -12.74 -9.94 26.59
N GLY A 177 -13.63 -10.93 26.59
CA GLY A 177 -14.03 -11.67 27.80
C GLY A 177 -12.84 -12.38 28.45
N GLU A 178 -11.97 -13.01 27.67
CA GLU A 178 -10.74 -13.61 28.18
C GLU A 178 -9.75 -12.55 28.72
N LEU A 179 -9.65 -11.38 28.09
CA LEU A 179 -8.73 -10.32 28.47
C LEU A 179 -9.19 -9.52 29.70
N LEU A 180 -10.48 -9.22 29.83
CA LEU A 180 -11.02 -8.40 30.91
C LEU A 180 -11.27 -9.17 32.20
N TYR A 181 -11.43 -10.50 32.14
CA TYR A 181 -11.68 -11.34 33.31
C TYR A 181 -10.50 -12.25 33.71
N ALA A 182 -9.31 -12.05 33.09
CA ALA A 182 -8.10 -12.82 33.40
C ALA A 182 -7.30 -12.28 34.60
N TYR A 183 -7.89 -11.33 35.39
CA TYR A 183 -7.29 -10.77 36.62
C TYR A 183 -8.23 -10.86 37.81
#